data_bcacea37770c76f36c6ca8d42467c378
#
_entry.id   bcacea37770c76f36c6ca8d42467c378
#
_cell.length_a   1.000
_cell.length_b   1.000
_cell.length_c   1.000
_cell.angle_alpha   90.00
_cell.angle_beta   90.00
_cell.angle_gamma   90.00
#
_symmetry.space_group_name_H-M   'P 1'
#
loop_
_entity.id
_entity.type
_entity.pdbx_description
1 polymer ?
#
loop_
_entity_poly.entity_id
_entity_poly.type
_entity_poly.pdbx_seq_one_letter_code
_entity_poly.pdbx_strand_id
1 'polypeptide(L)'
;MKAEINKSVELVQILLFLTGQHEKTFQCLNNKTYVNSITEWFAPFKDHIAVDLTRELVINENFVHIEPLCAILSLDSIIKDTNHKLHKWGAAVKQFVKDSGYDDFFVGQGPYYKWILDSIGSCRSDEWIDFIEKYFRQKPDDFRLIISPIKGNYGLSLNENGKRIAYTVRFMPRYDKDGNCFWEFDYFAKGIAHEYAHCFVNPTVEAHIDILSWHRDFFDKHADIPDFYNTDYAIINEYFVRAFQIRFMELNKDIFPDFDMPREYIFQKKSFIFIDKFISALKLFETLNIDFTDFYINYIDEILQSSGTFMSLIKD
;
A
#
# COMPACT_ATOMS: atom_id res chain seq x y z
N MET A 1 -1.88 -18.60 -3.02
CA MET A 1 -2.48 -17.26 -3.19
C MET A 1 -2.85 -17.04 -4.64
N LYS A 2 -3.95 -16.36 -4.91
CA LYS A 2 -4.36 -16.00 -6.28
C LYS A 2 -4.20 -14.49 -6.46
N ALA A 3 -3.36 -14.09 -7.42
CA ALA A 3 -3.31 -12.70 -7.85
C ALA A 3 -4.48 -12.41 -8.79
N GLU A 4 -5.03 -11.21 -8.73
CA GLU A 4 -6.12 -10.75 -9.60
C GLU A 4 -5.90 -9.31 -10.08
N ILE A 5 -6.51 -8.96 -11.20
CA ILE A 5 -6.77 -7.57 -11.57
C ILE A 5 -8.18 -7.26 -11.04
N ASN A 6 -8.26 -6.37 -10.06
CA ASN A 6 -9.53 -6.02 -9.45
C ASN A 6 -10.20 -4.88 -10.21
N LYS A 7 -11.43 -5.13 -10.70
CA LYS A 7 -12.19 -4.18 -11.52
C LYS A 7 -12.41 -2.84 -10.81
N SER A 8 -12.71 -2.85 -9.52
CA SER A 8 -12.95 -1.62 -8.76
C SER A 8 -11.66 -0.84 -8.54
N VAL A 9 -10.56 -1.51 -8.22
CA VAL A 9 -9.25 -0.87 -8.07
C VAL A 9 -8.79 -0.25 -9.38
N GLU A 10 -8.95 -0.96 -10.50
CA GLU A 10 -8.59 -0.45 -11.82
C GLU A 10 -9.41 0.78 -12.21
N LEU A 11 -10.71 0.80 -11.89
CA LEU A 11 -11.57 1.96 -12.10
C LEU A 11 -11.04 3.22 -11.39
N VAL A 12 -10.65 3.09 -10.11
CA VAL A 12 -10.08 4.22 -9.36
C VAL A 12 -8.77 4.70 -10.01
N GLN A 13 -7.93 3.78 -10.43
CA GLN A 13 -6.66 4.15 -11.08
C GLN A 13 -6.89 4.88 -12.42
N ILE A 14 -7.91 4.46 -13.19
CA ILE A 14 -8.30 5.16 -14.43
C ILE A 14 -8.85 6.56 -14.10
N LEU A 15 -9.72 6.71 -13.12
CA LEU A 15 -10.22 8.02 -12.72
C LEU A 15 -9.07 8.95 -12.27
N LEU A 16 -8.15 8.46 -11.47
CA LEU A 16 -6.95 9.20 -11.06
C LEU A 16 -6.09 9.59 -12.28
N PHE A 17 -5.92 8.69 -13.25
CA PHE A 17 -5.22 8.98 -14.50
C PHE A 17 -5.90 10.11 -15.27
N LEU A 18 -7.23 10.09 -15.40
CA LEU A 18 -8.02 11.09 -16.13
C LEU A 18 -7.99 12.47 -15.47
N THR A 19 -7.67 12.59 -14.17
CA THR A 19 -7.53 13.90 -13.52
C THR A 19 -6.40 14.76 -14.09
N GLY A 20 -5.46 14.17 -14.85
CA GLY A 20 -4.24 14.82 -15.33
C GLY A 20 -3.18 15.05 -14.26
N GLN A 21 -3.41 14.60 -13.01
CA GLN A 21 -2.43 14.70 -11.92
C GLN A 21 -1.41 13.55 -11.93
N HIS A 22 -1.49 12.68 -12.94
CA HIS A 22 -0.65 11.48 -13.05
C HIS A 22 0.85 11.79 -13.17
N GLU A 23 1.26 12.92 -13.75
CA GLU A 23 2.68 13.27 -13.85
C GLU A 23 3.36 13.41 -12.50
N LYS A 24 2.64 13.87 -11.46
CA LYS A 24 3.13 13.98 -10.09
C LYS A 24 3.10 12.67 -9.31
N THR A 25 2.19 11.78 -9.70
CA THR A 25 1.87 10.56 -8.94
C THR A 25 2.23 9.27 -9.67
N PHE A 26 2.41 9.28 -11.00
CA PHE A 26 2.61 8.10 -11.84
C PHE A 26 3.95 8.17 -12.58
N GLN A 27 5.03 7.81 -11.90
CA GLN A 27 6.38 7.93 -12.47
C GLN A 27 6.73 6.88 -13.52
N CYS A 28 5.91 5.85 -13.74
CA CYS A 28 6.28 4.72 -14.60
C CYS A 28 5.11 4.16 -15.40
N LEU A 29 4.56 4.94 -16.34
CA LEU A 29 3.65 4.40 -17.35
C LEU A 29 4.47 3.79 -18.51
N ASN A 30 5.17 2.69 -18.24
CA ASN A 30 5.98 2.03 -19.26
C ASN A 30 5.15 1.27 -20.31
N ASN A 31 3.88 0.98 -20.01
CA ASN A 31 2.99 0.33 -20.95
C ASN A 31 2.22 1.34 -21.81
N LYS A 32 2.88 1.83 -22.84
CA LYS A 32 2.28 2.80 -23.76
C LYS A 32 0.99 2.28 -24.42
N THR A 33 0.92 0.98 -24.75
CA THR A 33 -0.25 0.40 -25.40
C THR A 33 -1.48 0.46 -24.51
N TYR A 34 -1.36 0.06 -23.25
CA TYR A 34 -2.49 0.09 -22.31
C TYR A 34 -2.90 1.52 -21.96
N VAL A 35 -1.92 2.40 -21.75
CA VAL A 35 -2.17 3.83 -21.50
C VAL A 35 -2.87 4.49 -22.69
N ASN A 36 -2.47 4.16 -23.91
CA ASN A 36 -3.14 4.65 -25.11
C ASN A 36 -4.59 4.15 -25.18
N SER A 37 -4.82 2.87 -24.87
CA SER A 37 -6.19 2.32 -24.84
C SER A 37 -7.09 3.06 -23.84
N ILE A 38 -6.57 3.40 -22.64
CA ILE A 38 -7.29 4.21 -21.66
C ILE A 38 -7.55 5.61 -22.20
N THR A 39 -6.51 6.24 -22.75
CA THR A 39 -6.60 7.61 -23.27
C THR A 39 -7.63 7.72 -24.39
N GLU A 40 -7.62 6.77 -25.34
CA GLU A 40 -8.53 6.75 -26.47
C GLU A 40 -9.97 6.43 -26.04
N TRP A 41 -10.16 5.42 -25.17
CA TRP A 41 -11.50 5.02 -24.74
C TRP A 41 -12.19 6.11 -23.91
N PHE A 42 -11.45 6.69 -22.94
CA PHE A 42 -12.02 7.64 -22.00
C PHE A 42 -11.86 9.10 -22.40
N ALA A 43 -11.28 9.42 -23.57
CA ALA A 43 -11.16 10.81 -24.05
C ALA A 43 -12.47 11.62 -23.98
N PRO A 44 -13.66 11.06 -24.35
CA PRO A 44 -14.93 11.78 -24.24
C PRO A 44 -15.37 12.07 -22.81
N PHE A 45 -14.80 11.41 -21.82
CA PHE A 45 -15.23 11.44 -20.41
C PHE A 45 -14.26 12.12 -19.47
N LYS A 46 -13.21 12.76 -20.00
CA LYS A 46 -12.19 13.46 -19.16
C LYS A 46 -12.76 14.62 -18.34
N ASP A 47 -13.88 15.20 -18.78
CA ASP A 47 -14.58 16.27 -18.12
C ASP A 47 -15.86 15.77 -17.39
N HIS A 48 -15.98 14.47 -17.15
CA HIS A 48 -17.09 13.89 -16.41
C HIS A 48 -17.01 14.24 -14.91
N ILE A 49 -18.16 14.47 -14.28
CA ILE A 49 -18.24 14.88 -12.86
C ILE A 49 -17.46 13.95 -11.91
N ALA A 50 -17.36 12.65 -12.20
CA ALA A 50 -16.56 11.72 -11.40
C ALA A 50 -15.07 12.06 -11.46
N VAL A 51 -14.57 12.48 -12.62
CA VAL A 51 -13.17 12.90 -12.79
C VAL A 51 -12.91 14.20 -12.04
N ASP A 52 -13.84 15.17 -12.12
CA ASP A 52 -13.72 16.44 -11.41
C ASP A 52 -13.71 16.24 -9.89
N LEU A 53 -14.66 15.47 -9.36
CA LEU A 53 -14.68 15.15 -7.93
C LEU A 53 -13.46 14.36 -7.50
N THR A 54 -12.93 13.46 -8.34
CA THR A 54 -11.66 12.76 -8.05
C THR A 54 -10.50 13.76 -8.01
N ARG A 55 -10.47 14.74 -8.91
CA ARG A 55 -9.45 15.80 -8.94
C ARG A 55 -9.51 16.68 -7.68
N GLU A 56 -10.71 17.05 -7.24
CA GLU A 56 -10.91 17.81 -6.00
C GLU A 56 -10.39 17.05 -4.78
N LEU A 57 -10.69 15.76 -4.68
CA LEU A 57 -10.19 14.91 -3.60
C LEU A 57 -8.65 14.86 -3.59
N VAL A 58 -8.01 14.73 -4.75
CA VAL A 58 -6.53 14.68 -4.87
C VAL A 58 -5.87 16.02 -4.50
N ILE A 59 -6.49 17.14 -4.81
CA ILE A 59 -5.94 18.47 -4.59
C ILE A 59 -6.14 18.95 -3.15
N ASN A 60 -7.38 18.78 -2.62
CA ASN A 60 -7.80 19.43 -1.38
C ASN A 60 -7.51 18.62 -0.12
N GLU A 61 -7.36 17.31 -0.22
CA GLU A 61 -7.29 16.45 0.95
C GLU A 61 -5.90 15.82 1.16
N ASN A 62 -4.86 16.24 0.43
CA ASN A 62 -3.57 15.53 0.40
C ASN A 62 -3.78 14.02 0.22
N PHE A 63 -4.69 13.69 -0.65
CA PHE A 63 -5.33 12.40 -0.73
C PHE A 63 -4.30 11.32 -1.05
N VAL A 64 -3.85 10.66 -0.04
CA VAL A 64 -3.16 9.38 -0.21
C VAL A 64 -4.20 8.41 -0.76
N HIS A 65 -3.96 7.84 -1.89
CA HIS A 65 -4.80 7.03 -2.77
C HIS A 65 -5.62 5.89 -2.08
N ILE A 66 -5.53 5.73 -0.78
CA ILE A 66 -6.13 4.66 0.01
C ILE A 66 -7.63 4.85 0.20
N GLU A 67 -8.09 6.08 0.49
CA GLU A 67 -9.53 6.30 0.76
C GLU A 67 -10.42 6.03 -0.46
N PRO A 68 -10.10 6.43 -1.71
CA PRO A 68 -10.87 5.98 -2.87
C PRO A 68 -10.82 4.48 -3.07
N LEU A 69 -9.69 3.82 -2.78
CA LEU A 69 -9.60 2.37 -2.88
C LEU A 69 -10.51 1.69 -1.85
N CYS A 70 -10.49 2.15 -0.60
CA CYS A 70 -11.42 1.68 0.42
C CYS A 70 -12.88 1.98 0.03
N ALA A 71 -13.14 3.20 -0.45
CA ALA A 71 -14.46 3.64 -0.85
C ALA A 71 -15.03 2.81 -2.00
N ILE A 72 -14.23 2.50 -3.01
CA ILE A 72 -14.72 1.75 -4.18
C ILE A 72 -14.95 0.27 -3.86
N LEU A 73 -14.17 -0.31 -2.95
CA LEU A 73 -14.39 -1.68 -2.49
C LEU A 73 -15.67 -1.80 -1.66
N SER A 74 -16.12 -0.70 -1.07
CA SER A 74 -17.39 -0.59 -0.33
C SER A 74 -18.41 0.36 -1.00
N LEU A 75 -18.34 0.53 -2.31
CA LEU A 75 -19.08 1.55 -3.06
C LEU A 75 -20.58 1.53 -2.81
N ASP A 76 -21.19 0.35 -2.76
CA ASP A 76 -22.63 0.22 -2.50
C ASP A 76 -23.03 0.69 -1.09
N SER A 77 -22.14 0.52 -0.09
CA SER A 77 -22.37 1.01 1.27
C SER A 77 -22.24 2.52 1.33
N ILE A 78 -21.26 3.10 0.66
CA ILE A 78 -21.04 4.54 0.59
C ILE A 78 -22.19 5.26 -0.11
N ILE A 79 -22.73 4.69 -1.18
CA ILE A 79 -23.87 5.27 -1.90
C ILE A 79 -25.15 5.21 -1.06
N LYS A 80 -25.30 4.21 -0.20
CA LYS A 80 -26.46 4.10 0.70
C LYS A 80 -26.40 5.09 1.87
N ASP A 81 -25.22 5.47 2.30
CA ASP A 81 -25.04 6.45 3.38
C ASP A 81 -24.89 7.87 2.81
N THR A 82 -25.99 8.61 2.80
CA THR A 82 -26.01 9.99 2.28
C THR A 82 -25.17 10.98 3.09
N ASN A 83 -24.79 10.64 4.31
CA ASN A 83 -23.94 11.47 5.16
C ASN A 83 -22.44 11.12 4.97
N HIS A 84 -22.12 10.05 4.27
CA HIS A 84 -20.73 9.69 4.04
C HIS A 84 -20.02 10.76 3.19
N LYS A 85 -18.83 11.19 3.62
CA LYS A 85 -18.04 12.25 2.94
C LYS A 85 -17.83 11.98 1.43
N LEU A 86 -17.71 10.72 1.04
CA LEU A 86 -17.53 10.30 -0.35
C LEU A 86 -18.84 9.91 -1.07
N HIS A 87 -20.03 10.17 -0.47
CA HIS A 87 -21.31 9.79 -1.09
C HIS A 87 -21.49 10.37 -2.50
N LYS A 88 -21.24 11.67 -2.68
CA LYS A 88 -21.35 12.34 -3.99
C LYS A 88 -20.37 11.78 -5.01
N TRP A 89 -19.12 11.55 -4.58
CA TRP A 89 -18.11 10.93 -5.41
C TRP A 89 -18.53 9.50 -5.83
N GLY A 90 -18.95 8.68 -4.89
CA GLY A 90 -19.41 7.32 -5.17
C GLY A 90 -20.57 7.25 -6.17
N ALA A 91 -21.57 8.13 -6.01
CA ALA A 91 -22.69 8.25 -6.95
C ALA A 91 -22.22 8.65 -8.37
N ALA A 92 -21.30 9.61 -8.45
CA ALA A 92 -20.70 10.04 -9.72
C ALA A 92 -19.86 8.93 -10.37
N VAL A 93 -19.10 8.16 -9.59
CA VAL A 93 -18.35 7.00 -10.09
C VAL A 93 -19.27 5.93 -10.67
N LYS A 94 -20.38 5.63 -9.99
CA LYS A 94 -21.39 4.68 -10.50
C LYS A 94 -21.98 5.16 -11.83
N GLN A 95 -22.23 6.47 -11.97
CA GLN A 95 -22.71 7.05 -13.23
C GLN A 95 -21.62 6.97 -14.31
N PHE A 96 -20.36 7.28 -13.97
CA PHE A 96 -19.23 7.16 -14.89
C PHE A 96 -19.09 5.76 -15.48
N VAL A 97 -19.19 4.71 -14.66
CA VAL A 97 -19.14 3.31 -15.13
C VAL A 97 -20.16 3.07 -16.24
N LYS A 98 -21.39 3.59 -16.05
CA LYS A 98 -22.48 3.43 -17.01
C LYS A 98 -22.25 4.25 -18.29
N ASP A 99 -21.89 5.53 -18.13
CA ASP A 99 -21.79 6.47 -19.26
C ASP A 99 -20.60 6.19 -20.14
N SER A 100 -19.47 5.76 -19.54
CA SER A 100 -18.22 5.48 -20.26
C SER A 100 -18.14 4.07 -20.84
N GLY A 101 -19.08 3.17 -20.50
CA GLY A 101 -18.98 1.77 -20.90
C GLY A 101 -17.77 1.06 -20.25
N TYR A 102 -17.40 1.47 -19.03
CA TYR A 102 -16.23 0.93 -18.33
C TYR A 102 -16.22 -0.61 -18.24
N ASP A 103 -17.39 -1.21 -18.08
CA ASP A 103 -17.52 -2.67 -18.01
C ASP A 103 -17.05 -3.36 -19.30
N ASP A 104 -17.40 -2.80 -20.44
CA ASP A 104 -16.97 -3.31 -21.75
C ASP A 104 -15.48 -3.07 -21.98
N PHE A 105 -14.97 -1.91 -21.58
CA PHE A 105 -13.53 -1.64 -21.59
C PHE A 105 -12.77 -2.68 -20.77
N PHE A 106 -13.17 -2.90 -19.51
CA PHE A 106 -12.51 -3.83 -18.61
C PHE A 106 -12.51 -5.26 -19.17
N VAL A 107 -13.62 -5.73 -19.70
CA VAL A 107 -13.74 -7.04 -20.34
C VAL A 107 -12.85 -7.12 -21.59
N GLY A 108 -12.82 -6.06 -22.38
CA GLY A 108 -11.98 -5.98 -23.60
C GLY A 108 -10.49 -6.07 -23.33
N GLN A 109 -10.04 -5.65 -22.12
CA GLN A 109 -8.65 -5.76 -21.69
C GLN A 109 -8.29 -7.16 -21.13
N GLY A 110 -9.23 -8.10 -21.06
CA GLY A 110 -9.05 -9.43 -20.50
C GLY A 110 -7.79 -10.18 -20.97
N PRO A 111 -7.46 -10.22 -22.28
CA PRO A 111 -6.24 -10.85 -22.78
C PRO A 111 -4.96 -10.22 -22.20
N TYR A 112 -4.93 -8.90 -22.06
CA TYR A 112 -3.83 -8.16 -21.46
C TYR A 112 -3.71 -8.44 -19.96
N TYR A 113 -4.81 -8.43 -19.22
CA TYR A 113 -4.84 -8.77 -17.80
C TYR A 113 -4.37 -10.20 -17.55
N LYS A 114 -4.82 -11.15 -18.40
CA LYS A 114 -4.34 -12.53 -18.30
C LYS A 114 -2.83 -12.63 -18.50
N TRP A 115 -2.30 -11.94 -19.51
CA TRP A 115 -0.85 -11.93 -19.77
C TRP A 115 -0.05 -11.39 -18.59
N ILE A 116 -0.52 -10.31 -17.92
CA ILE A 116 0.09 -9.79 -16.69
C ILE A 116 0.10 -10.87 -15.60
N LEU A 117 -1.05 -11.48 -15.34
CA LEU A 117 -1.19 -12.47 -14.28
C LEU A 117 -0.36 -13.73 -14.56
N ASP A 118 -0.29 -14.17 -15.80
CA ASP A 118 0.53 -15.29 -16.22
C ASP A 118 2.03 -15.00 -15.99
N SER A 119 2.46 -13.74 -16.14
CA SER A 119 3.88 -13.34 -15.95
C SER A 119 4.36 -13.43 -14.50
N ILE A 120 3.44 -13.42 -13.54
CA ILE A 120 3.77 -13.55 -12.10
C ILE A 120 4.09 -14.99 -11.72
N GLY A 121 3.73 -15.97 -12.54
CA GLY A 121 3.61 -17.40 -12.27
C GLY A 121 4.76 -18.12 -11.57
N SER A 122 5.96 -17.54 -11.47
CA SER A 122 7.11 -18.10 -10.72
C SER A 122 7.34 -17.44 -9.35
N CYS A 123 6.61 -16.38 -9.02
CA CYS A 123 6.77 -15.71 -7.73
C CYS A 123 6.01 -16.50 -6.63
N ARG A 124 6.78 -17.15 -5.76
CA ARG A 124 6.26 -17.95 -4.63
C ARG A 124 5.76 -17.03 -3.52
N SER A 125 4.53 -16.60 -3.63
CA SER A 125 3.97 -15.64 -2.70
C SER A 125 3.31 -16.28 -1.46
N ASP A 126 2.89 -17.54 -1.51
CA ASP A 126 2.21 -18.20 -0.39
C ASP A 126 3.14 -18.34 0.82
N GLU A 127 4.40 -18.72 0.61
CA GLU A 127 5.39 -18.83 1.68
C GLU A 127 5.66 -17.49 2.36
N TRP A 128 5.62 -16.38 1.62
CA TRP A 128 5.84 -15.04 2.19
C TRP A 128 4.64 -14.57 3.00
N ILE A 129 3.44 -14.87 2.53
CA ILE A 129 2.21 -14.55 3.26
C ILE A 129 2.19 -15.27 4.61
N ASP A 130 2.44 -16.58 4.60
CA ASP A 130 2.54 -17.38 5.82
C ASP A 130 3.64 -16.88 6.77
N PHE A 131 4.78 -16.46 6.24
CA PHE A 131 5.86 -15.87 7.03
C PHE A 131 5.40 -14.57 7.70
N ILE A 132 4.77 -13.66 6.96
CA ILE A 132 4.33 -12.35 7.46
C ILE A 132 3.27 -12.52 8.54
N GLU A 133 2.26 -13.38 8.32
CA GLU A 133 1.22 -13.69 9.30
C GLU A 133 1.81 -14.26 10.61
N LYS A 134 2.77 -15.19 10.49
CA LYS A 134 3.49 -15.75 11.63
C LYS A 134 4.35 -14.70 12.35
N TYR A 135 4.98 -13.81 11.60
CA TYR A 135 5.80 -12.75 12.17
C TYR A 135 4.97 -11.82 13.03
N PHE A 136 3.87 -11.29 12.52
CA PHE A 136 2.96 -10.40 13.27
C PHE A 136 2.10 -11.15 14.30
N ARG A 137 2.07 -12.49 14.26
CA ARG A 137 1.22 -13.38 15.09
C ARG A 137 -0.25 -13.00 14.98
N GLN A 138 -0.65 -12.59 13.81
CA GLN A 138 -2.00 -12.20 13.45
C GLN A 138 -2.33 -12.78 12.06
N LYS A 139 -3.59 -13.09 11.85
CA LYS A 139 -4.07 -13.60 10.58
C LYS A 139 -5.37 -12.91 10.19
N PRO A 140 -5.49 -12.31 9.00
CA PRO A 140 -6.77 -11.89 8.45
C PRO A 140 -7.61 -13.11 8.04
N ASP A 141 -8.92 -12.92 7.88
CA ASP A 141 -9.81 -13.99 7.39
C ASP A 141 -9.58 -14.32 5.93
N ASP A 142 -9.13 -13.34 5.13
CA ASP A 142 -8.78 -13.53 3.72
C ASP A 142 -7.65 -12.57 3.33
N PHE A 143 -6.87 -12.95 2.33
CA PHE A 143 -5.81 -12.15 1.73
C PHE A 143 -6.00 -12.06 0.22
N ARG A 144 -5.95 -10.85 -0.33
CA ARG A 144 -6.10 -10.60 -1.76
C ARG A 144 -4.91 -9.82 -2.30
N LEU A 145 -4.20 -10.42 -3.24
CA LEU A 145 -3.17 -9.74 -4.01
C LEU A 145 -3.79 -9.17 -5.29
N ILE A 146 -3.80 -7.86 -5.39
CA ILE A 146 -4.30 -7.14 -6.54
C ILE A 146 -3.11 -6.59 -7.32
N ILE A 147 -3.04 -6.88 -8.60
CA ILE A 147 -2.07 -6.28 -9.51
C ILE A 147 -2.74 -5.12 -10.22
N SER A 148 -2.13 -3.94 -10.15
CA SER A 148 -2.62 -2.76 -10.86
C SER A 148 -1.79 -2.52 -12.13
N PRO A 149 -2.42 -2.48 -13.31
CA PRO A 149 -1.73 -2.18 -14.56
C PRO A 149 -1.20 -0.75 -14.69
N ILE A 150 -1.75 0.19 -13.93
CA ILE A 150 -1.38 1.62 -14.06
C ILE A 150 -0.46 2.05 -12.93
N LYS A 151 -0.91 1.88 -11.69
CA LYS A 151 -0.21 2.29 -10.49
C LYS A 151 -0.82 1.64 -9.25
N GLY A 152 -0.03 1.54 -8.22
CA GLY A 152 -0.51 1.25 -6.89
C GLY A 152 0.47 0.36 -6.14
N ASN A 153 0.90 0.86 -4.99
CA ASN A 153 1.55 0.06 -3.97
C ASN A 153 0.84 0.45 -2.68
N TYR A 154 -0.08 -0.40 -2.23
CA TYR A 154 -0.93 -0.14 -1.08
C TYR A 154 -1.20 -1.41 -0.30
N GLY A 155 -1.13 -1.30 1.02
CA GLY A 155 -1.64 -2.30 1.92
C GLY A 155 -2.79 -1.73 2.75
N LEU A 156 -3.92 -2.42 2.77
CA LEU A 156 -5.08 -2.00 3.54
C LEU A 156 -5.86 -3.20 4.08
N SER A 157 -6.52 -3.00 5.23
CA SER A 157 -7.37 -3.99 5.84
C SER A 157 -8.79 -3.45 5.93
N LEU A 158 -9.76 -4.21 5.42
CA LEU A 158 -11.17 -3.84 5.43
C LEU A 158 -11.99 -4.89 6.18
N ASN A 159 -13.05 -4.45 6.82
CA ASN A 159 -14.04 -5.35 7.41
C ASN A 159 -15.22 -5.51 6.43
N GLU A 160 -15.31 -6.68 5.81
CA GLU A 160 -16.37 -7.03 4.87
C GLU A 160 -17.26 -8.12 5.48
N ASN A 161 -18.51 -7.78 5.80
CA ASN A 161 -19.47 -8.73 6.38
C ASN A 161 -18.95 -9.43 7.64
N GLY A 162 -18.24 -8.71 8.51
CA GLY A 162 -17.67 -9.24 9.74
C GLY A 162 -16.37 -10.02 9.56
N LYS A 163 -15.80 -10.06 8.36
CA LYS A 163 -14.50 -10.66 8.07
C LYS A 163 -13.46 -9.60 7.79
N ARG A 164 -12.29 -9.76 8.38
CA ARG A 164 -11.13 -8.90 8.11
C ARG A 164 -10.43 -9.39 6.85
N ILE A 165 -10.52 -8.60 5.78
CA ILE A 165 -9.88 -8.87 4.50
C ILE A 165 -8.65 -7.98 4.37
N ALA A 166 -7.50 -8.58 4.13
CA ALA A 166 -6.27 -7.86 3.82
C ALA A 166 -6.08 -7.75 2.31
N TYR A 167 -5.86 -6.54 1.85
CA TYR A 167 -5.59 -6.22 0.45
C TYR A 167 -4.16 -5.73 0.28
N THR A 168 -3.43 -6.35 -0.60
CA THR A 168 -2.14 -5.85 -1.06
C THR A 168 -2.24 -5.53 -2.54
N VAL A 169 -2.12 -4.25 -2.87
CA VAL A 169 -2.11 -3.77 -4.25
C VAL A 169 -0.68 -3.56 -4.69
N ARG A 170 -0.29 -4.20 -5.78
CA ARG A 170 1.04 -4.09 -6.35
C ARG A 170 1.00 -3.54 -7.75
N PHE A 171 1.90 -2.62 -8.02
CA PHE A 171 2.12 -2.07 -9.33
C PHE A 171 2.79 -3.10 -10.25
N MET A 172 2.50 -2.96 -11.53
CA MET A 172 3.00 -3.80 -12.60
C MET A 172 4.51 -3.94 -12.68
N PRO A 173 4.94 -5.05 -13.30
CA PRO A 173 6.34 -5.33 -13.57
C PRO A 173 7.00 -4.26 -14.43
N ARG A 174 8.31 -4.32 -14.46
CA ARG A 174 9.10 -3.58 -15.44
C ARG A 174 8.94 -4.19 -16.83
N TYR A 175 9.14 -3.37 -17.84
CA TYR A 175 9.22 -3.79 -19.22
C TYR A 175 10.67 -3.66 -19.72
N ASP A 176 11.13 -4.66 -20.43
CA ASP A 176 12.38 -4.56 -21.15
C ASP A 176 12.24 -3.66 -22.40
N LYS A 177 13.37 -3.46 -23.10
CA LYS A 177 13.39 -2.67 -24.36
C LYS A 177 12.51 -3.22 -25.48
N ASP A 178 12.19 -4.51 -25.42
CA ASP A 178 11.40 -5.23 -26.41
C ASP A 178 9.90 -5.28 -25.99
N GLY A 179 9.56 -4.68 -24.84
CA GLY A 179 8.19 -4.61 -24.31
C GLY A 179 7.75 -5.86 -23.57
N ASN A 180 8.66 -6.79 -23.26
CA ASN A 180 8.33 -7.95 -22.44
C ASN A 180 8.27 -7.56 -20.97
N CYS A 181 7.24 -8.08 -20.33
CA CYS A 181 6.99 -7.90 -18.90
C CYS A 181 7.91 -8.82 -18.09
N PHE A 182 8.57 -8.27 -17.08
CA PHE A 182 9.32 -9.08 -16.14
C PHE A 182 9.14 -8.59 -14.70
N TRP A 183 9.27 -9.52 -13.77
CA TRP A 183 9.23 -9.25 -12.34
C TRP A 183 10.62 -9.43 -11.76
N GLU A 184 11.16 -8.38 -11.16
CA GLU A 184 12.32 -8.55 -10.29
C GLU A 184 11.82 -9.22 -9.01
N PHE A 185 12.20 -10.46 -8.80
CA PHE A 185 11.73 -11.31 -7.71
C PHE A 185 11.89 -10.63 -6.33
N ASP A 186 13.09 -10.11 -6.03
CA ASP A 186 13.38 -9.45 -4.76
C ASP A 186 12.54 -8.18 -4.57
N TYR A 187 12.40 -7.39 -5.64
CA TYR A 187 11.60 -6.17 -5.61
C TYR A 187 10.11 -6.47 -5.40
N PHE A 188 9.62 -7.53 -6.01
CA PHE A 188 8.23 -7.96 -5.86
C PHE A 188 7.97 -8.47 -4.45
N ALA A 189 8.83 -9.35 -3.92
CA ALA A 189 8.74 -9.90 -2.57
C ALA A 189 8.83 -8.81 -1.50
N LYS A 190 9.84 -7.93 -1.62
CA LYS A 190 10.02 -6.77 -0.76
C LYS A 190 8.78 -5.90 -0.71
N GLY A 191 8.19 -5.64 -1.87
CA GLY A 191 6.99 -4.84 -1.95
C GLY A 191 5.75 -5.52 -1.40
N ILE A 192 5.58 -6.84 -1.55
CA ILE A 192 4.51 -7.57 -0.88
C ILE A 192 4.70 -7.47 0.64
N ALA A 193 5.91 -7.70 1.14
CA ALA A 193 6.19 -7.60 2.56
C ALA A 193 5.84 -6.21 3.12
N HIS A 194 6.20 -5.15 2.40
CA HIS A 194 5.87 -3.78 2.77
C HIS A 194 4.35 -3.55 2.83
N GLU A 195 3.67 -3.79 1.71
CA GLU A 195 2.23 -3.48 1.62
C GLU A 195 1.38 -4.40 2.51
N TYR A 196 1.77 -5.66 2.67
CA TYR A 196 1.02 -6.55 3.55
C TYR A 196 1.23 -6.20 5.03
N ALA A 197 2.41 -5.71 5.41
CA ALA A 197 2.65 -5.25 6.76
C ALA A 197 1.71 -4.11 7.18
N HIS A 198 1.33 -3.23 6.27
CA HIS A 198 0.33 -2.20 6.54
C HIS A 198 -0.99 -2.76 7.05
N CYS A 199 -1.37 -3.97 6.63
CA CYS A 199 -2.60 -4.63 7.09
C CYS A 199 -2.59 -5.01 8.57
N PHE A 200 -1.42 -5.07 9.20
CA PHE A 200 -1.25 -5.36 10.63
C PHE A 200 -0.88 -4.11 11.43
N VAL A 201 0.00 -3.28 10.87
CA VAL A 201 0.52 -2.08 11.52
C VAL A 201 -0.55 -0.99 11.60
N ASN A 202 -1.16 -0.62 10.46
CA ASN A 202 -2.09 0.50 10.41
C ASN A 202 -3.28 0.37 11.38
N PRO A 203 -4.01 -0.76 11.43
CA PRO A 203 -5.11 -0.89 12.38
C PRO A 203 -4.67 -0.80 13.84
N THR A 204 -3.47 -1.29 14.16
CA THR A 204 -2.91 -1.20 15.52
C THR A 204 -2.59 0.24 15.90
N VAL A 205 -1.88 0.96 15.04
CA VAL A 205 -1.51 2.37 15.29
C VAL A 205 -2.76 3.26 15.33
N GLU A 206 -3.72 3.05 14.44
CA GLU A 206 -4.97 3.80 14.39
C GLU A 206 -5.80 3.62 15.67
N ALA A 207 -5.91 2.40 16.17
CA ALA A 207 -6.65 2.10 17.40
C ALA A 207 -6.01 2.74 18.65
N HIS A 208 -4.73 3.13 18.60
CA HIS A 208 -3.96 3.67 19.72
C HIS A 208 -3.27 4.99 19.37
N ILE A 209 -3.89 5.78 18.50
CA ILE A 209 -3.33 7.04 17.99
C ILE A 209 -3.07 8.07 19.10
N ASP A 210 -3.85 8.03 20.18
CA ASP A 210 -3.75 8.97 21.31
C ASP A 210 -2.36 8.96 21.96
N ILE A 211 -1.68 7.82 21.94
CA ILE A 211 -0.32 7.66 22.48
C ILE A 211 0.65 8.59 21.74
N LEU A 212 0.48 8.78 20.44
CA LEU A 212 1.40 9.58 19.63
C LEU A 212 1.41 11.06 20.03
N SER A 213 0.30 11.57 20.57
CA SER A 213 0.19 12.97 20.98
C SER A 213 1.19 13.39 22.05
N TRP A 214 1.74 12.42 22.80
CA TRP A 214 2.71 12.65 23.89
C TRP A 214 4.16 12.74 23.39
N HIS A 215 4.42 12.48 22.13
CA HIS A 215 5.76 12.34 21.53
C HIS A 215 6.08 13.41 20.46
N ARG A 216 5.61 14.66 20.68
CA ARG A 216 5.83 15.76 19.71
C ARG A 216 7.30 15.93 19.33
N ASP A 217 8.22 15.84 20.30
CA ASP A 217 9.67 15.96 20.08
C ASP A 217 10.23 14.93 19.08
N PHE A 218 9.58 13.76 18.94
CA PHE A 218 9.94 12.78 17.94
C PHE A 218 9.52 13.29 16.56
N PHE A 219 8.29 13.75 16.40
CA PHE A 219 7.72 14.17 15.12
C PHE A 219 8.33 15.46 14.60
N ASP A 220 8.63 16.43 15.49
CA ASP A 220 9.24 17.72 15.12
C ASP A 220 10.62 17.57 14.45
N LYS A 221 11.26 16.40 14.56
CA LYS A 221 12.55 16.08 13.91
C LYS A 221 12.41 15.56 12.47
N HIS A 222 11.19 15.44 11.96
CA HIS A 222 10.90 14.82 10.65
C HIS A 222 10.60 15.84 9.56
N ALA A 223 11.27 16.99 9.56
CA ALA A 223 11.08 18.04 8.54
C ALA A 223 11.38 17.58 7.09
N ASP A 224 12.20 16.54 6.92
CA ASP A 224 12.65 16.02 5.62
C ASP A 224 11.83 14.81 5.12
N ILE A 225 10.79 14.42 5.83
CA ILE A 225 9.89 13.36 5.34
C ILE A 225 9.04 13.94 4.18
N PRO A 226 8.81 13.15 3.11
CA PRO A 226 7.94 13.59 2.02
C PRO A 226 6.56 14.05 2.50
N ASP A 227 6.06 15.16 1.94
CA ASP A 227 4.81 15.84 2.35
C ASP A 227 3.56 14.92 2.40
N PHE A 228 3.57 13.79 1.70
CA PHE A 228 2.47 12.82 1.75
C PHE A 228 2.42 11.99 3.05
N TYR A 229 3.47 12.03 3.88
CA TYR A 229 3.47 11.49 5.25
C TYR A 229 3.27 12.63 6.27
N ASN A 230 2.21 13.37 6.13
CA ASN A 230 1.96 14.62 6.86
C ASN A 230 1.29 14.45 8.22
N THR A 231 1.10 13.22 8.68
CA THR A 231 0.50 12.92 10.00
C THR A 231 1.41 12.03 10.83
N ASP A 232 1.38 12.23 12.15
CA ASP A 232 2.12 11.38 13.12
C ASP A 232 1.81 9.90 12.90
N TYR A 233 0.55 9.60 12.63
CA TYR A 233 0.05 8.27 12.29
C TYR A 233 0.74 7.68 11.04
N ALA A 234 0.79 8.42 9.94
CA ALA A 234 1.43 7.96 8.71
C ALA A 234 2.94 7.72 8.90
N ILE A 235 3.59 8.60 9.66
CA ILE A 235 5.03 8.49 9.97
C ILE A 235 5.32 7.19 10.74
N ILE A 236 4.56 6.89 11.77
CA ILE A 236 4.77 5.69 12.60
C ILE A 236 4.47 4.41 11.81
N ASN A 237 3.39 4.40 11.03
CA ASN A 237 3.08 3.28 10.14
C ASN A 237 4.25 2.95 9.23
N GLU A 238 4.80 3.96 8.56
CA GLU A 238 5.94 3.79 7.66
C GLU A 238 7.21 3.34 8.37
N TYR A 239 7.49 3.84 9.57
CA TYR A 239 8.64 3.36 10.34
C TYR A 239 8.56 1.87 10.63
N PHE A 240 7.43 1.38 11.13
CA PHE A 240 7.26 -0.05 11.41
C PHE A 240 7.28 -0.90 10.16
N VAL A 241 6.57 -0.47 9.11
CA VAL A 241 6.48 -1.22 7.85
C VAL A 241 7.84 -1.30 7.16
N ARG A 242 8.61 -0.22 7.11
CA ARG A 242 9.96 -0.19 6.52
C ARG A 242 10.97 -0.97 7.35
N ALA A 243 10.89 -0.88 8.66
CA ALA A 243 11.71 -1.69 9.55
C ALA A 243 11.40 -3.18 9.35
N PHE A 244 10.11 -3.54 9.25
CA PHE A 244 9.70 -4.91 8.95
C PHE A 244 10.20 -5.37 7.57
N GLN A 245 10.09 -4.53 6.54
CA GLN A 245 10.62 -4.83 5.21
C GLN A 245 12.11 -5.21 5.25
N ILE A 246 12.91 -4.46 6.01
CA ILE A 246 14.33 -4.77 6.22
C ILE A 246 14.47 -6.12 6.94
N ARG A 247 13.72 -6.32 8.04
CA ARG A 247 13.74 -7.59 8.79
C ARG A 247 13.32 -8.78 7.95
N PHE A 248 12.29 -8.61 7.11
CA PHE A 248 11.83 -9.66 6.21
C PHE A 248 12.95 -10.12 5.26
N MET A 249 13.66 -9.19 4.65
CA MET A 249 14.77 -9.53 3.75
C MET A 249 15.95 -10.15 4.50
N GLU A 250 16.28 -9.65 5.71
CA GLU A 250 17.35 -10.21 6.56
C GLU A 250 17.05 -11.65 7.01
N LEU A 251 15.81 -11.91 7.42
CA LEU A 251 15.37 -13.22 7.93
C LEU A 251 15.21 -14.27 6.81
N ASN A 252 15.04 -13.81 5.57
CA ASN A 252 14.89 -14.65 4.38
C ASN A 252 16.09 -14.52 3.41
N LYS A 253 17.27 -14.17 3.91
CA LYS A 253 18.47 -13.94 3.10
C LYS A 253 18.86 -15.13 2.19
N ASP A 254 18.53 -16.35 2.60
CA ASP A 254 18.81 -17.55 1.82
C ASP A 254 17.93 -17.64 0.55
N ILE A 255 16.76 -16.97 0.57
CA ILE A 255 15.85 -16.84 -0.58
C ILE A 255 16.28 -15.65 -1.46
N PHE A 256 16.89 -14.62 -0.85
CA PHE A 256 17.30 -13.36 -1.49
C PHE A 256 18.81 -13.13 -1.37
N PRO A 257 19.66 -14.05 -1.91
CA PRO A 257 21.10 -14.01 -1.68
C PRO A 257 21.79 -12.78 -2.29
N ASP A 258 21.23 -12.24 -3.38
CA ASP A 258 21.77 -11.11 -4.12
C ASP A 258 21.18 -9.77 -3.71
N PHE A 259 20.29 -9.74 -2.72
CA PHE A 259 19.65 -8.50 -2.26
C PHE A 259 20.66 -7.60 -1.55
N ASP A 260 20.82 -6.37 -2.04
CA ASP A 260 21.75 -5.38 -1.50
C ASP A 260 21.19 -4.72 -0.23
N MET A 261 21.28 -5.44 0.89
CA MET A 261 20.82 -4.95 2.21
C MET A 261 21.47 -3.63 2.63
N PRO A 262 22.78 -3.40 2.50
CA PRO A 262 23.41 -2.13 2.84
C PRO A 262 22.82 -0.96 2.06
N ARG A 263 22.58 -1.12 0.77
CA ARG A 263 22.00 -0.10 -0.09
C ARG A 263 20.55 0.20 0.32
N GLU A 264 19.75 -0.82 0.59
CA GLU A 264 18.37 -0.67 1.03
C GLU A 264 18.30 0.09 2.35
N TYR A 265 19.11 -0.31 3.33
CA TYR A 265 19.20 0.35 4.62
C TYR A 265 19.57 1.84 4.49
N ILE A 266 20.61 2.16 3.70
CA ILE A 266 21.01 3.56 3.46
C ILE A 266 19.87 4.35 2.79
N PHE A 267 19.17 3.73 1.85
CA PHE A 267 18.03 4.35 1.17
C PHE A 267 16.92 4.69 2.15
N GLN A 268 16.53 3.74 3.01
CA GLN A 268 15.48 3.97 3.99
C GLN A 268 15.88 5.03 5.03
N LYS A 269 17.13 5.02 5.47
CA LYS A 269 17.63 5.95 6.51
C LYS A 269 17.66 7.41 6.05
N LYS A 270 17.70 7.70 4.76
CA LYS A 270 17.66 9.09 4.24
C LYS A 270 16.39 9.84 4.64
N SER A 271 15.24 9.20 4.57
CA SER A 271 13.95 9.80 4.90
C SER A 271 13.47 9.41 6.30
N PHE A 272 13.87 8.23 6.76
CA PHE A 272 13.46 7.66 8.05
C PHE A 272 14.65 7.59 9.00
N ILE A 273 15.07 8.74 9.50
CA ILE A 273 16.33 8.92 10.26
C ILE A 273 16.41 8.06 11.52
N PHE A 274 15.28 7.65 12.09
CA PHE A 274 15.20 6.80 13.28
C PHE A 274 14.91 5.32 12.96
N ILE A 275 15.07 4.89 11.69
CA ILE A 275 14.76 3.51 11.27
C ILE A 275 15.46 2.45 12.12
N ASP A 276 16.66 2.75 12.63
CA ASP A 276 17.43 1.85 13.52
C ASP A 276 16.69 1.49 14.79
N LYS A 277 15.95 2.44 15.36
CA LYS A 277 15.18 2.21 16.57
C LYS A 277 14.06 1.18 16.31
N PHE A 278 13.37 1.33 15.20
CA PHE A 278 12.28 0.44 14.81
C PHE A 278 12.78 -0.94 14.41
N ILE A 279 13.93 -1.03 13.71
CA ILE A 279 14.60 -2.31 13.45
C ILE A 279 14.97 -3.00 14.76
N SER A 280 15.55 -2.27 15.72
CA SER A 280 15.92 -2.81 17.03
C SER A 280 14.70 -3.23 17.84
N ALA A 281 13.61 -2.44 17.80
CA ALA A 281 12.34 -2.76 18.42
C ALA A 281 11.73 -4.05 17.85
N LEU A 282 11.75 -4.22 16.51
CA LEU A 282 11.28 -5.44 15.88
C LEU A 282 12.17 -6.65 16.21
N LYS A 283 13.48 -6.47 16.38
CA LYS A 283 14.37 -7.55 16.89
C LYS A 283 13.98 -7.99 18.29
N LEU A 284 13.60 -7.05 19.17
CA LEU A 284 13.03 -7.39 20.48
C LEU A 284 11.69 -8.13 20.30
N PHE A 285 10.77 -7.62 19.49
CA PHE A 285 9.49 -8.26 19.20
C PHE A 285 9.65 -9.73 18.79
N GLU A 286 10.64 -10.05 17.96
CA GLU A 286 10.96 -11.41 17.52
C GLU A 286 11.28 -12.37 18.66
N THR A 287 11.82 -11.85 19.79
CA THR A 287 12.14 -12.67 20.98
C THR A 287 10.97 -12.85 21.96
N LEU A 288 9.94 -12.01 21.85
CA LEU A 288 8.77 -12.04 22.71
C LEU A 288 7.69 -12.99 22.16
N ASN A 289 6.83 -13.48 23.07
CA ASN A 289 5.69 -14.34 22.67
C ASN A 289 4.37 -13.57 22.81
N ILE A 290 4.28 -12.40 22.20
CA ILE A 290 3.09 -11.54 22.17
C ILE A 290 2.79 -11.15 20.72
N ASP A 291 1.56 -10.76 20.40
CA ASP A 291 1.25 -10.25 19.06
C ASP A 291 1.72 -8.80 18.87
N PHE A 292 1.58 -8.29 17.63
CA PHE A 292 2.08 -6.95 17.33
C PHE A 292 1.29 -5.85 18.03
N THR A 293 0.01 -6.04 18.32
CA THR A 293 -0.81 -5.06 19.03
C THR A 293 -0.34 -4.92 20.49
N ASP A 294 -0.16 -6.04 21.17
CA ASP A 294 0.38 -6.05 22.54
C ASP A 294 1.80 -5.48 22.58
N PHE A 295 2.63 -5.81 21.57
CA PHE A 295 3.97 -5.24 21.48
C PHE A 295 3.92 -3.72 21.31
N TYR A 296 3.10 -3.21 20.40
CA TYR A 296 2.97 -1.78 20.16
C TYR A 296 2.56 -1.03 21.44
N ILE A 297 1.50 -1.49 22.12
CA ILE A 297 1.00 -0.85 23.34
C ILE A 297 2.06 -0.81 24.43
N ASN A 298 2.81 -1.90 24.59
CA ASN A 298 3.76 -2.02 25.71
C ASN A 298 5.08 -1.28 25.47
N TYR A 299 5.49 -1.05 24.22
CA TYR A 299 6.85 -0.57 23.91
C TYR A 299 6.91 0.72 23.09
N ILE A 300 5.81 1.22 22.53
CA ILE A 300 5.84 2.40 21.65
C ILE A 300 6.39 3.64 22.37
N ASP A 301 6.02 3.87 23.62
CA ASP A 301 6.52 4.98 24.42
C ASP A 301 8.05 4.96 24.54
N GLU A 302 8.64 3.80 24.83
CA GLU A 302 10.08 3.64 24.93
C GLU A 302 10.79 3.82 23.60
N ILE A 303 10.18 3.32 22.51
CA ILE A 303 10.70 3.48 21.15
C ILE A 303 10.77 4.96 20.78
N LEU A 304 9.77 5.75 21.12
CA LEU A 304 9.68 7.17 20.74
C LEU A 304 10.48 8.09 21.67
N GLN A 305 10.57 7.79 22.97
CA GLN A 305 11.30 8.61 23.96
C GLN A 305 12.81 8.44 23.91
N SER A 306 13.32 7.26 23.56
CA SER A 306 14.75 6.99 23.67
C SER A 306 15.59 7.93 22.79
N SER A 307 16.42 8.76 23.41
CA SER A 307 17.44 9.59 22.74
C SER A 307 18.67 8.79 22.26
N GLY A 308 18.72 7.49 22.56
CA GLY A 308 19.80 6.54 22.21
C GLY A 308 19.27 5.29 21.52
N THR A 309 20.17 4.39 21.15
CA THR A 309 19.83 3.07 20.62
C THR A 309 18.96 2.32 21.63
N PHE A 310 17.81 1.80 21.21
CA PHE A 310 16.88 0.97 21.98
C PHE A 310 17.55 -0.26 22.66
N MET A 311 18.81 -0.50 22.36
CA MET A 311 19.65 -1.60 22.86
C MET A 311 19.97 -1.58 24.36
N SER A 312 19.62 -0.54 25.12
CA SER A 312 19.87 -0.53 26.58
C SER A 312 18.88 -1.38 27.37
N LEU A 313 17.78 -1.81 26.76
CA LEU A 313 16.72 -2.61 27.39
C LEU A 313 16.84 -4.13 27.15
N ILE A 314 17.79 -4.55 26.32
CA ILE A 314 18.09 -5.98 26.09
C ILE A 314 19.26 -6.43 26.99
N LYS A 315 19.47 -5.80 28.12
CA LYS A 315 20.41 -6.26 29.15
C LYS A 315 19.61 -6.83 30.32
N ASP A 316 19.58 -8.11 30.33
CA ASP A 316 19.46 -9.17 31.34
C ASP A 316 18.43 -10.23 31.00
#